data_0492328001d7fbf3c65861cd950fae11
#
_entry.id   0492328001d7fbf3c65861cd950fae11
#
_cell.length_a   1.000
_cell.length_b   1.000
_cell.length_c   1.000
_cell.angle_alpha   90.00
_cell.angle_beta   90.00
_cell.angle_gamma   90.00
#
_symmetry.space_group_name_H-M   'P 1'
#
loop_
_entity.id
_entity.type
_entity.pdbx_description
1 polymer ?
#
loop_
_entity_poly.entity_id
_entity_poly.type
_entity_poly.pdbx_seq_one_letter_code
_entity_poly.pdbx_strand_id
1 'polypeptide(L)'
;MNKILRYVMSLLSVMVMSLPLQAQVVIDNTEQETKEEEPADDKDELAVSDSLMVDSLASDSLPWPHAVQVGLDNLLKSKMFETSQVGIMVWDLEADSCIYRFRERQLMRPASTMKLVTAITALDKLGGSYQFKTTLKYTGTVENGVLKGDIYCVGGMDPRFNTDDMTAFVTSLKELGVDSIQGSIYADRSMKDEDLLGEGWCWDDDNPVLSPLVFGRKDLFMDRFLSKLKDAGIFYAGFG
;
A
#
# COMPACT_ATOMS: atom_id res chain seq x y z
N MET A 1 25.96 -8.43 -5.69
CA MET A 1 24.53 -8.02 -5.71
C MET A 1 23.69 -9.24 -5.38
N ASN A 2 22.90 -9.18 -4.32
CA ASN A 2 22.25 -10.36 -3.72
C ASN A 2 21.16 -10.91 -4.68
N LYS A 3 20.99 -12.25 -4.76
CA LYS A 3 19.95 -12.89 -5.59
C LYS A 3 18.54 -12.33 -5.35
N ILE A 4 18.29 -11.84 -4.13
CA ILE A 4 17.04 -11.17 -3.72
C ILE A 4 16.80 -9.89 -4.55
N LEU A 5 17.82 -9.08 -4.81
CA LEU A 5 17.69 -7.85 -5.59
C LEU A 5 17.36 -8.11 -7.07
N ARG A 6 17.82 -9.23 -7.62
CA ARG A 6 17.47 -9.67 -8.98
C ARG A 6 15.98 -10.04 -9.10
N TYR A 7 15.44 -10.74 -8.11
CA TYR A 7 14.00 -11.07 -8.06
C TYR A 7 13.12 -9.84 -7.89
N VAL A 8 13.57 -8.87 -7.10
CA VAL A 8 12.82 -7.61 -6.88
C VAL A 8 12.73 -6.80 -8.18
N MET A 9 13.80 -6.70 -8.97
CA MET A 9 13.79 -5.97 -10.24
C MET A 9 12.99 -6.68 -11.34
N SER A 10 12.98 -8.01 -11.37
CA SER A 10 12.14 -8.81 -12.27
C SER A 10 10.66 -8.78 -11.89
N LEU A 11 10.34 -8.76 -10.60
CA LEU A 11 8.98 -8.58 -10.09
C LEU A 11 8.46 -7.14 -10.28
N LEU A 12 9.32 -6.12 -10.23
CA LEU A 12 8.88 -4.74 -10.43
C LEU A 12 8.36 -4.45 -11.85
N SER A 13 8.88 -5.13 -12.88
CA SER A 13 8.34 -5.03 -14.24
C SER A 13 6.96 -5.71 -14.39
N VAL A 14 6.62 -6.64 -13.49
CA VAL A 14 5.35 -7.38 -13.46
C VAL A 14 4.39 -6.77 -12.43
N MET A 15 4.93 -6.11 -11.39
CA MET A 15 4.19 -5.68 -10.20
C MET A 15 3.50 -4.31 -10.33
N VAL A 16 3.68 -3.60 -11.43
CA VAL A 16 2.85 -2.42 -11.75
C VAL A 16 1.42 -2.87 -12.11
N MET A 17 1.18 -4.17 -12.35
CA MET A 17 -0.13 -4.66 -12.84
C MET A 17 -0.95 -5.53 -11.88
N SER A 18 -0.49 -6.02 -10.74
CA SER A 18 -1.40 -6.74 -9.83
C SER A 18 -0.73 -7.22 -8.55
N LEU A 19 -0.93 -6.54 -7.46
CA LEU A 19 -0.96 -7.16 -6.14
C LEU A 19 -2.17 -6.64 -5.37
N PRO A 20 -3.12 -7.49 -5.03
CA PRO A 20 -4.05 -7.16 -3.97
C PRO A 20 -3.25 -7.13 -2.66
N LEU A 21 -3.08 -5.95 -2.09
CA LEU A 21 -2.68 -5.81 -0.70
C LEU A 21 -3.90 -6.24 0.12
N GLN A 22 -3.91 -7.49 0.58
CA GLN A 22 -4.96 -7.95 1.48
C GLN A 22 -4.66 -7.43 2.88
N ALA A 23 -5.54 -6.58 3.39
CA ALA A 23 -5.62 -6.29 4.81
C ALA A 23 -6.16 -7.53 5.52
N GLN A 24 -5.38 -8.11 6.41
CA GLN A 24 -5.89 -9.15 7.31
C GLN A 24 -6.28 -8.55 8.64
N VAL A 25 -7.53 -8.72 9.00
CA VAL A 25 -8.00 -8.57 10.37
C VAL A 25 -7.55 -9.83 11.11
N VAL A 26 -6.53 -9.70 11.95
CA VAL A 26 -6.15 -10.78 12.85
C VAL A 26 -6.87 -10.56 14.18
N ILE A 27 -7.97 -11.26 14.33
CA ILE A 27 -8.49 -11.58 15.66
C ILE A 27 -7.67 -12.77 16.10
N ASP A 28 -6.97 -12.65 17.21
CA ASP A 28 -6.20 -13.76 17.78
C ASP A 28 -7.16 -14.94 18.02
N ASN A 29 -7.03 -15.98 17.17
CA ASN A 29 -7.82 -17.19 16.99
C ASN A 29 -8.98 -17.11 15.97
N THR A 30 -8.69 -17.04 14.67
CA THR A 30 -9.29 -17.90 13.60
C THR A 30 -9.04 -17.32 12.21
N GLU A 31 -8.53 -18.16 11.33
CA GLU A 31 -8.36 -17.88 9.90
C GLU A 31 -9.72 -17.94 9.19
N GLN A 32 -10.07 -16.92 8.42
CA GLN A 32 -11.09 -17.03 7.37
C GLN A 32 -10.64 -16.34 6.09
N GLU A 33 -10.63 -17.09 5.01
CA GLU A 33 -10.40 -16.61 3.64
C GLU A 33 -11.60 -15.80 3.14
N THR A 34 -11.36 -14.61 2.59
CA THR A 34 -12.40 -13.83 1.90
C THR A 34 -12.03 -13.55 0.44
N LYS A 35 -13.07 -13.62 -0.39
CA LYS A 35 -13.07 -13.51 -1.86
C LYS A 35 -12.71 -12.11 -2.35
N GLU A 36 -12.07 -12.09 -3.52
CA GLU A 36 -11.66 -10.91 -4.27
C GLU A 36 -12.87 -10.11 -4.82
N GLU A 37 -12.85 -8.79 -4.65
CA GLU A 37 -13.60 -7.84 -5.49
C GLU A 37 -12.62 -6.82 -6.08
N GLU A 38 -12.75 -6.58 -7.38
CA GLU A 38 -11.91 -5.70 -8.18
C GLU A 38 -12.14 -4.21 -7.85
N PRO A 39 -11.09 -3.36 -7.85
CA PRO A 39 -11.25 -1.92 -7.71
C PRO A 39 -11.59 -1.25 -9.03
N ALA A 40 -12.46 -0.26 -8.96
CA ALA A 40 -12.92 0.58 -10.04
C ALA A 40 -11.79 1.35 -10.74
N ASP A 41 -11.90 1.36 -12.04
CA ASP A 41 -11.08 1.92 -13.10
C ASP A 41 -11.03 3.46 -13.01
N ASP A 42 -9.88 4.02 -12.69
CA ASP A 42 -9.61 5.46 -12.78
C ASP A 42 -8.95 5.73 -14.15
N LYS A 43 -9.78 6.11 -15.11
CA LYS A 43 -9.36 6.46 -16.46
C LYS A 43 -8.94 7.92 -16.52
N ASP A 44 -7.66 8.18 -16.31
CA ASP A 44 -7.01 9.36 -16.89
C ASP A 44 -6.18 8.92 -18.12
N GLU A 45 -6.88 8.73 -19.20
CA GLU A 45 -6.31 8.62 -20.54
C GLU A 45 -5.82 10.00 -20.99
N LEU A 46 -4.56 10.31 -20.72
CA LEU A 46 -3.84 11.33 -21.47
C LEU A 46 -3.65 10.80 -22.90
N ALA A 47 -4.53 11.25 -23.78
CA ALA A 47 -4.41 11.06 -25.21
C ALA A 47 -3.09 11.67 -25.73
N VAL A 48 -2.05 10.87 -25.79
CA VAL A 48 -0.85 11.16 -26.58
C VAL A 48 -1.19 10.77 -28.01
N SER A 49 -1.84 11.72 -28.72
CA SER A 49 -2.11 11.57 -30.15
C SER A 49 -0.83 11.72 -30.96
N ASP A 50 -0.57 10.70 -31.74
CA ASP A 50 -0.13 10.76 -33.13
C ASP A 50 1.02 11.71 -33.50
N SER A 51 2.28 11.34 -33.16
CA SER A 51 3.42 11.65 -34.05
C SER A 51 4.67 10.78 -33.81
N LEU A 52 4.53 9.61 -33.19
CA LEU A 52 5.63 8.64 -33.05
C LEU A 52 5.49 7.47 -34.04
N MET A 53 5.19 7.78 -35.31
CA MET A 53 5.56 6.91 -36.43
C MET A 53 7.04 7.15 -36.73
N VAL A 54 7.90 6.87 -35.72
CA VAL A 54 9.33 6.70 -35.99
C VAL A 54 9.50 5.29 -36.50
N ASP A 55 10.13 5.16 -37.67
CA ASP A 55 10.57 3.95 -38.36
C ASP A 55 10.72 2.71 -37.46
N SER A 56 9.62 2.14 -37.00
CA SER A 56 9.62 0.94 -36.12
C SER A 56 10.04 -0.31 -36.89
N LEU A 57 10.07 -0.24 -38.21
CA LEU A 57 10.36 -1.37 -39.09
C LEU A 57 11.84 -1.76 -39.12
N ALA A 58 12.75 -0.89 -38.70
CA ALA A 58 14.20 -1.19 -38.70
C ALA A 58 14.69 -1.91 -37.43
N SER A 59 13.95 -1.85 -36.32
CA SER A 59 14.40 -2.47 -35.06
C SER A 59 13.97 -3.92 -34.90
N ASP A 60 12.87 -4.34 -35.51
CA ASP A 60 12.30 -5.69 -35.34
C ASP A 60 13.15 -6.80 -35.98
N SER A 61 14.08 -6.45 -36.85
CA SER A 61 15.01 -7.41 -37.50
C SER A 61 16.36 -7.54 -36.77
N LEU A 62 16.62 -6.68 -35.78
CA LEU A 62 17.91 -6.68 -35.09
C LEU A 62 17.87 -7.63 -33.86
N PRO A 63 18.95 -8.39 -33.65
CA PRO A 63 19.04 -9.24 -32.45
C PRO A 63 19.16 -8.41 -31.16
N TRP A 64 18.65 -8.96 -30.07
CA TRP A 64 18.91 -8.47 -28.71
C TRP A 64 20.44 -8.57 -28.39
N PRO A 65 21.05 -7.57 -27.75
CA PRO A 65 20.50 -6.31 -27.22
C PRO A 65 20.53 -5.12 -28.20
N HIS A 66 21.01 -5.34 -29.44
CA HIS A 66 21.26 -4.26 -30.42
C HIS A 66 19.97 -3.52 -30.82
N ALA A 67 18.87 -4.24 -30.94
CA ALA A 67 17.55 -3.65 -31.19
C ALA A 67 17.18 -2.55 -30.16
N VAL A 68 17.44 -2.81 -28.88
CA VAL A 68 17.19 -1.85 -27.79
C VAL A 68 18.09 -0.63 -27.92
N GLN A 69 19.36 -0.81 -28.23
CA GLN A 69 20.31 0.29 -28.39
C GLN A 69 19.89 1.22 -29.52
N VAL A 70 19.58 0.66 -30.70
CA VAL A 70 19.13 1.43 -31.87
C VAL A 70 17.78 2.11 -31.60
N GLY A 71 16.83 1.43 -30.98
CA GLY A 71 15.54 1.98 -30.62
C GLY A 71 15.66 3.19 -29.68
N LEU A 72 16.50 3.11 -28.66
CA LEU A 72 16.75 4.21 -27.72
C LEU A 72 17.51 5.37 -28.38
N ASP A 73 18.50 5.09 -29.23
CA ASP A 73 19.19 6.14 -29.97
C ASP A 73 18.24 6.90 -30.92
N ASN A 74 17.32 6.20 -31.54
CA ASN A 74 16.29 6.83 -32.40
C ASN A 74 15.29 7.63 -31.56
N LEU A 75 14.84 7.11 -30.42
CA LEU A 75 13.96 7.81 -29.49
C LEU A 75 14.58 9.13 -29.03
N LEU A 76 15.87 9.14 -28.70
CA LEU A 76 16.57 10.34 -28.23
C LEU A 76 16.73 11.43 -29.31
N LYS A 77 16.51 11.12 -30.59
CA LYS A 77 16.46 12.10 -31.69
C LYS A 77 15.14 12.87 -31.73
N SER A 78 14.13 12.46 -30.98
CA SER A 78 12.83 13.14 -30.94
C SER A 78 12.97 14.56 -30.38
N LYS A 79 12.22 15.50 -30.96
CA LYS A 79 12.18 16.91 -30.52
C LYS A 79 11.83 17.10 -29.04
N MET A 80 11.10 16.15 -28.46
CA MET A 80 10.76 16.17 -27.03
C MET A 80 12.01 16.22 -26.16
N PHE A 81 13.11 15.58 -26.57
CA PHE A 81 14.34 15.53 -25.78
C PHE A 81 15.29 16.70 -26.02
N GLU A 82 15.00 17.61 -26.95
CA GLU A 82 15.78 18.83 -27.14
C GLU A 82 15.70 19.76 -25.91
N THR A 83 14.52 19.78 -25.24
CA THR A 83 14.24 20.64 -24.10
C THR A 83 14.02 19.89 -22.80
N SER A 84 14.02 18.56 -22.83
CA SER A 84 13.79 17.71 -21.66
C SER A 84 15.09 17.17 -21.08
N GLN A 85 15.13 17.06 -19.75
CA GLN A 85 16.19 16.30 -19.07
C GLN A 85 15.83 14.83 -19.08
N VAL A 86 16.73 14.00 -19.62
CA VAL A 86 16.55 12.56 -19.66
C VAL A 86 17.83 11.84 -19.28
N GLY A 87 17.68 10.77 -18.51
CA GLY A 87 18.76 9.82 -18.21
C GLY A 87 18.20 8.41 -18.39
N ILE A 88 18.94 7.57 -19.10
CA ILE A 88 18.52 6.21 -19.40
C ILE A 88 19.65 5.25 -19.00
N MET A 89 19.29 4.15 -18.32
CA MET A 89 20.16 3.02 -18.07
C MET A 89 19.36 1.73 -18.25
N VAL A 90 19.81 0.88 -19.14
CA VAL A 90 19.23 -0.44 -19.36
C VAL A 90 20.23 -1.49 -18.92
N TRP A 91 19.78 -2.39 -18.05
CA TRP A 91 20.59 -3.44 -17.46
C TRP A 91 20.02 -4.80 -17.78
N ASP A 92 20.83 -5.69 -18.34
CA ASP A 92 20.47 -7.09 -18.51
C ASP A 92 20.68 -7.82 -17.18
N LEU A 93 19.56 -8.30 -16.61
CA LEU A 93 19.58 -8.96 -15.30
C LEU A 93 20.14 -10.39 -15.39
N GLU A 94 20.03 -11.05 -16.54
CA GLU A 94 20.51 -12.40 -16.76
C GLU A 94 22.04 -12.39 -17.01
N ALA A 95 22.48 -11.53 -17.91
CA ALA A 95 23.92 -11.35 -18.20
C ALA A 95 24.64 -10.50 -17.15
N ASP A 96 23.93 -9.90 -16.21
CA ASP A 96 24.46 -8.96 -15.21
C ASP A 96 25.33 -7.84 -15.81
N SER A 97 24.86 -7.27 -16.91
CA SER A 97 25.60 -6.29 -17.70
C SER A 97 24.73 -5.11 -18.16
N CYS A 98 25.38 -3.96 -18.33
CA CYS A 98 24.70 -2.79 -18.83
C CYS A 98 24.65 -2.80 -20.37
N ILE A 99 23.42 -2.74 -20.91
CA ILE A 99 23.16 -2.72 -22.34
C ILE A 99 23.23 -1.29 -22.90
N TYR A 100 22.69 -0.33 -22.15
CA TYR A 100 22.58 1.05 -22.61
C TYR A 100 22.80 2.05 -21.49
N ARG A 101 23.46 3.16 -21.80
CA ARG A 101 23.67 4.28 -20.87
C ARG A 101 23.56 5.60 -21.64
N PHE A 102 22.75 6.50 -21.10
CA PHE A 102 22.67 7.86 -21.56
C PHE A 102 22.39 8.78 -20.37
N ARG A 103 23.35 9.63 -20.03
CA ARG A 103 23.25 10.59 -18.90
C ARG A 103 22.70 9.97 -17.58
N GLU A 104 22.99 8.71 -17.34
CA GLU A 104 22.47 7.92 -16.21
C GLU A 104 22.88 8.45 -14.84
N ARG A 105 23.90 9.33 -14.81
CA ARG A 105 24.39 9.99 -13.58
C ARG A 105 23.86 11.41 -13.40
N GLN A 106 23.01 11.89 -14.28
CA GLN A 106 22.44 13.22 -14.15
C GLN A 106 21.49 13.25 -12.96
N LEU A 107 21.67 14.24 -12.08
CA LEU A 107 20.76 14.47 -10.97
C LEU A 107 19.44 15.03 -11.48
N MET A 108 18.36 14.40 -11.08
CA MET A 108 17.00 14.76 -11.45
C MET A 108 16.09 14.72 -10.22
N ARG A 109 14.96 15.43 -10.30
CA ARG A 109 13.90 15.29 -9.30
C ARG A 109 13.26 13.92 -9.46
N PRO A 110 13.29 13.06 -8.43
CA PRO A 110 12.80 11.70 -8.55
C PRO A 110 11.28 11.61 -8.65
N ALA A 111 10.55 12.60 -8.13
CA ALA A 111 9.08 12.57 -8.06
C ALA A 111 8.59 11.18 -7.56
N SER A 112 7.48 10.62 -8.16
CA SER A 112 6.94 9.31 -7.77
C SER A 112 7.92 8.14 -7.95
N THR A 113 9.06 8.32 -8.62
CA THR A 113 10.07 7.24 -8.70
C THR A 113 10.71 6.96 -7.33
N MET A 114 10.62 7.89 -6.37
CA MET A 114 11.01 7.63 -4.97
C MET A 114 10.22 6.48 -4.34
N LYS A 115 9.01 6.19 -4.79
CA LYS A 115 8.23 5.04 -4.32
C LYS A 115 8.94 3.72 -4.55
N LEU A 116 9.77 3.61 -5.59
CA LEU A 116 10.60 2.43 -5.84
C LEU A 116 11.60 2.20 -4.70
N VAL A 117 12.26 3.26 -4.24
CA VAL A 117 13.22 3.17 -3.12
C VAL A 117 12.48 2.74 -1.85
N THR A 118 11.32 3.33 -1.57
CA THR A 118 10.47 2.95 -0.43
C THR A 118 10.03 1.49 -0.52
N ALA A 119 9.56 1.04 -1.68
CA ALA A 119 9.11 -0.33 -1.89
C ALA A 119 10.26 -1.35 -1.74
N ILE A 120 11.42 -1.06 -2.32
CA ILE A 120 12.61 -1.91 -2.20
C ILE A 120 13.05 -2.01 -0.74
N THR A 121 13.05 -0.89 -0.02
CA THR A 121 13.41 -0.85 1.40
C THR A 121 12.41 -1.65 2.24
N ALA A 122 11.12 -1.50 1.97
CA ALA A 122 10.08 -2.27 2.65
C ALA A 122 10.25 -3.77 2.42
N LEU A 123 10.48 -4.21 1.18
CA LEU A 123 10.75 -5.61 0.87
C LEU A 123 12.02 -6.15 1.53
N ASP A 124 13.08 -5.34 1.61
CA ASP A 124 14.33 -5.73 2.27
C ASP A 124 14.18 -5.86 3.79
N LYS A 125 13.42 -4.97 4.42
CA LYS A 125 13.27 -4.91 5.88
C LYS A 125 12.13 -5.76 6.43
N LEU A 126 11.01 -5.81 5.73
CA LEU A 126 9.78 -6.45 6.21
C LEU A 126 9.54 -7.82 5.53
N GLY A 127 10.10 -8.02 4.34
CA GLY A 127 9.85 -9.21 3.53
C GLY A 127 8.57 -9.11 2.70
N GLY A 128 8.45 -10.01 1.70
CA GLY A 128 7.31 -10.01 0.77
C GLY A 128 6.00 -10.53 1.35
N SER A 129 6.04 -11.14 2.54
CA SER A 129 4.86 -11.66 3.25
C SER A 129 4.36 -10.73 4.36
N TYR A 130 4.92 -9.52 4.48
CA TYR A 130 4.47 -8.56 5.47
C TYR A 130 3.02 -8.16 5.25
N GLN A 131 2.25 -8.12 6.32
CA GLN A 131 0.85 -7.70 6.33
C GLN A 131 0.65 -6.62 7.39
N PHE A 132 -0.13 -5.61 7.05
CA PHE A 132 -0.63 -4.66 8.03
C PHE A 132 -1.64 -5.37 8.93
N LYS A 133 -1.59 -5.09 10.25
CA LYS A 133 -2.46 -5.75 11.23
C LYS A 133 -3.04 -4.73 12.18
N THR A 134 -4.31 -4.43 12.02
CA THR A 134 -5.10 -3.77 13.05
C THR A 134 -5.76 -4.85 13.90
N THR A 135 -5.59 -4.83 15.20
CA THR A 135 -6.07 -5.89 16.09
C THR A 135 -7.00 -5.37 17.17
N LEU A 136 -7.99 -6.20 17.53
CA LEU A 136 -8.82 -5.99 18.69
C LEU A 136 -8.34 -6.90 19.81
N LYS A 137 -8.01 -6.34 20.97
CA LYS A 137 -7.61 -7.07 22.15
C LYS A 137 -8.52 -6.73 23.31
N TYR A 138 -8.62 -7.63 24.27
CA TYR A 138 -9.37 -7.40 25.49
C TYR A 138 -8.64 -7.93 26.72
N THR A 139 -9.00 -7.43 27.88
CA THR A 139 -8.55 -7.92 29.18
C THR A 139 -9.76 -8.46 29.96
N GLY A 140 -9.48 -9.23 31.02
CA GLY A 140 -10.51 -9.75 31.90
C GLY A 140 -11.25 -10.97 31.36
N THR A 141 -12.49 -11.18 31.82
CA THR A 141 -13.32 -12.34 31.51
C THR A 141 -14.71 -11.94 31.05
N VAL A 142 -15.34 -12.78 30.24
CA VAL A 142 -16.75 -12.64 29.86
C VAL A 142 -17.61 -13.51 30.77
N GLU A 143 -18.50 -12.89 31.53
CA GLU A 143 -19.43 -13.56 32.44
C GLU A 143 -20.85 -13.06 32.25
N ASN A 144 -21.77 -13.96 31.92
CA ASN A 144 -23.18 -13.65 31.69
C ASN A 144 -23.42 -12.51 30.68
N GLY A 145 -22.67 -12.51 29.58
CA GLY A 145 -22.75 -11.47 28.54
C GLY A 145 -21.99 -10.17 28.86
N VAL A 146 -21.32 -10.09 30.02
CA VAL A 146 -20.58 -8.90 30.45
C VAL A 146 -19.06 -9.15 30.34
N LEU A 147 -18.37 -8.38 29.55
CA LEU A 147 -16.91 -8.31 29.58
C LEU A 147 -16.47 -7.46 30.79
N LYS A 148 -15.92 -8.11 31.82
CA LYS A 148 -15.34 -7.46 33.01
C LYS A 148 -13.88 -7.11 32.72
N GLY A 149 -13.66 -6.16 31.85
CA GLY A 149 -12.33 -5.75 31.39
C GLY A 149 -12.42 -4.70 30.29
N ASP A 150 -11.28 -4.34 29.76
CA ASP A 150 -11.10 -3.30 28.77
C ASP A 150 -10.95 -3.87 27.36
N ILE A 151 -11.25 -3.06 26.36
CA ILE A 151 -10.98 -3.33 24.95
C ILE A 151 -9.91 -2.37 24.44
N TYR A 152 -8.98 -2.89 23.65
CA TYR A 152 -7.90 -2.15 23.02
C TYR A 152 -7.99 -2.34 21.50
N CYS A 153 -8.27 -1.24 20.77
CA CYS A 153 -8.12 -1.19 19.34
C CYS A 153 -6.65 -0.83 19.03
N VAL A 154 -5.85 -1.82 18.65
CA VAL A 154 -4.42 -1.63 18.39
C VAL A 154 -4.21 -1.37 16.91
N GLY A 155 -3.79 -0.16 16.57
CA GLY A 155 -3.60 0.28 15.19
C GLY A 155 -2.36 -0.32 14.54
N GLY A 156 -2.49 -0.72 13.27
CA GLY A 156 -1.42 -1.29 12.46
C GLY A 156 -1.15 -0.53 11.17
N MET A 157 -1.63 0.71 11.05
CA MET A 157 -1.52 1.54 9.83
C MET A 157 -2.05 0.84 8.57
N ASP A 158 -3.11 0.04 8.70
CA ASP A 158 -3.72 -0.64 7.58
C ASP A 158 -4.52 0.34 6.70
N PRO A 159 -4.05 0.69 5.50
CA PRO A 159 -4.70 1.68 4.66
C PRO A 159 -5.99 1.17 4.01
N ARG A 160 -6.25 -0.14 4.09
CA ARG A 160 -7.40 -0.81 3.47
C ARG A 160 -8.46 -1.22 4.49
N PHE A 161 -8.24 -0.95 5.78
CA PHE A 161 -9.23 -1.26 6.81
C PHE A 161 -10.57 -0.60 6.48
N ASN A 162 -11.62 -1.40 6.38
CA ASN A 162 -12.91 -1.02 5.84
C ASN A 162 -14.09 -1.45 6.71
N THR A 163 -15.31 -1.37 6.17
CA THR A 163 -16.56 -1.71 6.87
C THR A 163 -16.66 -3.19 7.21
N ASP A 164 -16.14 -4.08 6.36
CA ASP A 164 -16.22 -5.52 6.58
C ASP A 164 -15.28 -5.95 7.71
N ASP A 165 -14.06 -5.38 7.73
CA ASP A 165 -13.11 -5.56 8.83
C ASP A 165 -13.69 -5.08 10.16
N MET A 166 -14.34 -3.92 10.14
CA MET A 166 -15.01 -3.37 11.32
C MET A 166 -16.18 -4.28 11.78
N THR A 167 -16.92 -4.83 10.83
CA THR A 167 -18.00 -5.77 11.12
C THR A 167 -17.45 -7.06 11.72
N ALA A 168 -16.33 -7.57 11.19
CA ALA A 168 -15.66 -8.75 11.74
C ALA A 168 -15.23 -8.54 13.21
N PHE A 169 -14.71 -7.37 13.56
CA PHE A 169 -14.38 -7.04 14.95
C PHE A 169 -15.59 -7.15 15.88
N VAL A 170 -16.71 -6.55 15.48
CA VAL A 170 -17.94 -6.57 16.30
C VAL A 170 -18.56 -7.97 16.35
N THR A 171 -18.53 -8.70 15.23
CA THR A 171 -18.99 -10.09 15.17
C THR A 171 -18.21 -10.96 16.15
N SER A 172 -16.90 -10.82 16.21
CA SER A 172 -16.06 -11.60 17.14
C SER A 172 -16.35 -11.30 18.60
N LEU A 173 -16.69 -10.07 18.95
CA LEU A 173 -17.16 -9.77 20.31
C LEU A 173 -18.48 -10.47 20.61
N LYS A 174 -19.41 -10.53 19.64
CA LYS A 174 -20.67 -11.28 19.79
C LYS A 174 -20.44 -12.78 19.90
N GLU A 175 -19.52 -13.34 19.14
CA GLU A 175 -19.14 -14.76 19.21
C GLU A 175 -18.50 -15.13 20.55
N LEU A 176 -17.78 -14.20 21.19
CA LEU A 176 -17.30 -14.32 22.56
C LEU A 176 -18.42 -14.20 23.60
N GLY A 177 -19.66 -13.92 23.18
CA GLY A 177 -20.79 -13.74 24.06
C GLY A 177 -20.84 -12.39 24.76
N VAL A 178 -20.23 -11.34 24.19
CA VAL A 178 -20.21 -9.99 24.80
C VAL A 178 -21.45 -9.22 24.38
N ASP A 179 -22.30 -8.87 25.36
CA ASP A 179 -23.45 -7.97 25.23
C ASP A 179 -23.18 -6.61 25.88
N SER A 180 -22.24 -6.56 26.84
CA SER A 180 -21.82 -5.30 27.43
C SER A 180 -20.34 -5.34 27.87
N ILE A 181 -19.73 -4.15 27.88
CA ILE A 181 -18.35 -3.92 28.27
C ILE A 181 -18.37 -3.06 29.53
N GLN A 182 -17.91 -3.60 30.63
CA GLN A 182 -17.89 -2.90 31.93
C GLN A 182 -16.68 -1.97 32.07
N GLY A 183 -15.57 -2.28 31.40
CA GLY A 183 -14.38 -1.44 31.37
C GLY A 183 -14.43 -0.35 30.29
N SER A 184 -13.26 0.12 29.90
CA SER A 184 -13.08 1.17 28.89
C SER A 184 -12.66 0.61 27.55
N ILE A 185 -12.88 1.39 26.51
CA ILE A 185 -12.40 1.11 25.14
C ILE A 185 -11.28 2.09 24.84
N TYR A 186 -10.11 1.56 24.47
CA TYR A 186 -8.91 2.35 24.21
C TYR A 186 -8.50 2.28 22.74
N ALA A 187 -8.01 3.42 22.23
CA ALA A 187 -7.38 3.54 20.94
C ALA A 187 -5.86 3.49 21.12
N ASP A 188 -5.24 2.36 20.80
CA ASP A 188 -3.78 2.25 20.84
C ASP A 188 -3.19 2.68 19.49
N ARG A 189 -2.59 3.87 19.48
CA ARG A 189 -1.90 4.50 18.34
C ARG A 189 -0.39 4.56 18.56
N SER A 190 0.15 3.82 19.49
CA SER A 190 1.56 3.88 19.91
C SER A 190 2.58 3.48 18.84
N MET A 191 2.10 2.88 17.73
CA MET A 191 2.95 2.48 16.60
C MET A 191 3.65 3.67 15.91
N LYS A 192 3.10 4.88 16.01
CA LYS A 192 3.58 6.09 15.35
C LYS A 192 3.41 7.30 16.28
N ASP A 193 4.14 8.39 16.01
CA ASP A 193 3.92 9.71 16.60
C ASP A 193 2.49 10.25 16.28
N GLU A 194 2.14 11.37 16.90
CA GLU A 194 0.81 11.98 16.78
C GLU A 194 0.59 12.80 15.50
N ASP A 195 1.62 12.95 14.66
CA ASP A 195 1.53 13.73 13.42
C ASP A 195 0.65 13.01 12.38
N LEU A 196 -0.50 13.60 12.08
CA LEU A 196 -1.49 13.03 11.16
C LEU A 196 -1.20 13.34 9.68
N LEU A 197 -0.31 14.24 9.39
CA LEU A 197 0.04 14.68 8.04
C LEU A 197 1.51 14.39 7.74
N GLY A 198 1.80 14.08 6.48
CA GLY A 198 3.18 13.91 6.01
C GLY A 198 3.86 15.27 5.85
N GLU A 199 5.16 15.31 6.15
CA GLU A 199 5.97 16.49 5.92
C GLU A 199 5.94 16.88 4.42
N GLY A 200 5.71 18.16 4.14
CA GLY A 200 5.64 18.70 2.78
C GLY A 200 4.32 18.45 2.04
N TRP A 201 3.30 17.90 2.69
CA TRP A 201 1.97 17.84 2.10
C TRP A 201 1.30 19.21 2.05
N CYS A 202 0.65 19.50 0.91
CA CYS A 202 -0.11 20.74 0.75
C CYS A 202 -1.50 20.63 1.36
N TRP A 203 -2.07 21.76 1.75
CA TRP A 203 -3.38 21.84 2.39
C TRP A 203 -4.55 21.40 1.46
N ASP A 204 -4.33 21.44 0.16
CA ASP A 204 -5.27 21.07 -0.90
C ASP A 204 -5.05 19.65 -1.46
N ASP A 205 -4.08 18.91 -0.92
CA ASP A 205 -3.84 17.53 -1.30
C ASP A 205 -4.92 16.61 -0.68
N ASP A 206 -5.48 15.68 -1.47
CA ASP A 206 -6.32 14.59 -0.96
C ASP A 206 -5.47 13.44 -0.42
N ASN A 207 -4.75 13.70 0.66
CA ASN A 207 -3.91 12.72 1.32
C ASN A 207 -4.67 11.90 2.37
N PRO A 208 -4.32 10.63 2.57
CA PRO A 208 -4.82 9.86 3.70
C PRO A 208 -4.23 10.39 5.01
N VAL A 209 -4.97 10.24 6.10
CA VAL A 209 -4.45 10.54 7.44
C VAL A 209 -3.40 9.49 7.84
N LEU A 210 -2.26 9.94 8.35
CA LEU A 210 -1.21 9.06 8.89
C LEU A 210 -1.52 8.66 10.34
N SER A 211 -2.56 7.86 10.52
CA SER A 211 -2.95 7.33 11.83
C SER A 211 -2.78 5.80 11.85
N PRO A 212 -2.29 5.20 12.94
CA PRO A 212 -2.29 3.75 13.10
C PRO A 212 -3.70 3.15 13.07
N LEU A 213 -4.71 3.90 13.50
CA LEU A 213 -6.13 3.54 13.44
C LEU A 213 -6.82 4.40 12.39
N VAL A 214 -6.85 3.92 11.15
CA VAL A 214 -7.48 4.61 10.01
C VAL A 214 -8.69 3.82 9.52
N PHE A 215 -9.72 4.53 9.06
CA PHE A 215 -10.90 3.95 8.41
C PHE A 215 -11.25 4.76 7.17
N GLY A 216 -11.23 4.12 6.02
CA GLY A 216 -11.50 4.79 4.74
C GLY A 216 -10.57 6.00 4.51
N ARG A 217 -9.28 5.86 4.79
CA ARG A 217 -8.23 6.90 4.67
C ARG A 217 -8.39 8.10 5.62
N LYS A 218 -9.30 8.03 6.62
CA LYS A 218 -9.59 9.12 7.56
C LYS A 218 -9.45 8.66 9.00
N ASP A 219 -9.24 9.59 9.92
CA ASP A 219 -9.21 9.32 11.37
C ASP A 219 -10.65 9.17 11.91
N LEU A 220 -11.34 8.13 11.44
CA LEU A 220 -12.72 7.83 11.79
C LEU A 220 -12.89 6.44 12.42
N PHE A 221 -11.79 5.75 12.70
CA PHE A 221 -11.84 4.37 13.17
C PHE A 221 -12.67 4.23 14.44
N MET A 222 -12.36 4.99 15.48
CA MET A 222 -13.05 4.89 16.76
C MET A 222 -14.52 5.28 16.67
N ASP A 223 -14.86 6.33 15.94
CA ASP A 223 -16.25 6.74 15.73
C ASP A 223 -17.05 5.61 15.06
N ARG A 224 -16.46 4.96 14.06
CA ARG A 224 -17.10 3.83 13.36
C ARG A 224 -17.20 2.60 14.23
N PHE A 225 -16.16 2.30 15.01
CA PHE A 225 -16.18 1.16 15.93
C PHE A 225 -17.26 1.32 17.00
N LEU A 226 -17.29 2.47 17.67
CA LEU A 226 -18.30 2.75 18.71
C LEU A 226 -19.74 2.75 18.14
N SER A 227 -19.93 3.29 16.93
CA SER A 227 -21.22 3.21 16.23
C SER A 227 -21.62 1.77 15.94
N LYS A 228 -20.69 0.95 15.43
CA LYS A 228 -20.96 -0.47 15.13
C LYS A 228 -21.27 -1.30 16.37
N LEU A 229 -20.60 -1.06 17.50
CA LEU A 229 -20.93 -1.69 18.78
C LEU A 229 -22.38 -1.38 19.18
N LYS A 230 -22.77 -0.12 19.07
CA LYS A 230 -24.13 0.33 19.38
C LYS A 230 -25.17 -0.32 18.46
N ASP A 231 -24.89 -0.38 17.15
CA ASP A 231 -25.77 -1.01 16.16
C ASP A 231 -25.93 -2.52 16.42
N ALA A 232 -24.90 -3.17 16.93
CA ALA A 232 -24.91 -4.57 17.34
C ALA A 232 -25.52 -4.83 18.72
N GLY A 233 -25.98 -3.77 19.42
CA GLY A 233 -26.54 -3.87 20.77
C GLY A 233 -25.51 -4.23 21.85
N ILE A 234 -24.23 -3.87 21.65
CA ILE A 234 -23.19 -4.01 22.67
C ILE A 234 -23.09 -2.69 23.44
N PHE A 235 -23.40 -2.74 24.72
CA PHE A 235 -23.32 -1.57 25.60
C PHE A 235 -21.91 -1.40 26.15
N TYR A 236 -21.45 -0.17 26.33
CA TYR A 236 -20.16 0.14 26.96
C TYR A 236 -20.27 1.35 27.87
N ALA A 237 -19.49 1.35 28.97
CA ALA A 237 -19.59 2.38 30.01
C ALA A 237 -18.69 3.58 29.73
N GLY A 238 -17.54 3.41 29.06
CA GLY A 238 -16.56 4.46 28.85
C GLY A 238 -15.73 4.30 27.57
N PHE A 239 -15.24 5.44 27.11
CA PHE A 239 -14.24 5.57 26.07
C PHE A 239 -13.09 6.40 26.65
N GLY A 240 -11.86 5.89 26.61
CA GLY A 240 -10.66 6.50 27.16
C GLY A 240 -9.62 6.84 26.09
#